data_2227e5cd49e98aa83f5a85662a81a195
#
_entry.id   2227e5cd49e98aa83f5a85662a81a195
#
_cell.length_a   1.000
_cell.length_b   1.000
_cell.length_c   1.000
_cell.angle_alpha   90.00
_cell.angle_beta   90.00
_cell.angle_gamma   90.00
#
_symmetry.space_group_name_H-M   'P 1'
#
loop_
_entity.id
_entity.type
_entity.pdbx_description
1 polymer ?
#
loop_
_entity_poly.entity_id
_entity_poly.type
_entity_poly.pdbx_seq_one_letter_code
_entity_poly.pdbx_strand_id
1 'polypeptide(L)'
;MSICRAALIGVACLLHAMAASATTPSLRDAIHSLWDSNPEVQAARADLGAARARARAADQPLYNPSVVFEAENADVNRRTAGVSLSLDVSGKRKARTDQGLADLTASQASYDLLRRDVAARWLKAWSAAALAEQQRELGQRRVVLMQRFDTLAAQRLKIGDISSPERDLAGLALGEAQIQLATLQANEASARAAWLALLGETPTQPVAIEKNLPPASAAVTPLPLDRRPELLQVRAMQASAEAGIQVAQRARRPDPTLSLTGGQVRAGPMNDRVIGISVSIPLPILNTGRAEIDAARAQADAATAGVRARQWATRASLQESQARYDALRNAANAFGQGRAAAFADRVALLEKLWRAGEIGTSDYLVQLKQSIDTALSALELQSQVWQAWFDYLSAAGRLTDWVDGRTEDLRNE
;
A
#
# COMPACT_ATOMS: atom_id res chain seq x y z
N MET A 1 38.96 10.15 -75.60
CA MET A 1 37.76 11.02 -75.83
C MET A 1 36.69 10.58 -74.81
N SER A 2 36.10 11.56 -74.16
CA SER A 2 34.88 11.55 -73.29
C SER A 2 35.10 11.19 -71.84
N ILE A 3 35.27 12.17 -71.13
CA ILE A 3 34.98 12.73 -69.84
C ILE A 3 33.62 12.26 -69.27
N CYS A 4 33.63 11.57 -68.14
CA CYS A 4 32.46 11.42 -67.25
C CYS A 4 32.75 12.04 -65.90
N ARG A 5 32.05 13.12 -65.61
CA ARG A 5 32.01 13.84 -64.30
C ARG A 5 31.23 13.02 -63.28
N ALA A 6 31.88 12.64 -62.22
CA ALA A 6 31.23 12.09 -61.03
C ALA A 6 30.69 13.25 -60.16
N ALA A 7 29.37 13.29 -59.98
CA ALA A 7 28.70 14.18 -59.01
C ALA A 7 28.68 13.52 -57.63
N LEU A 8 29.36 14.10 -56.69
CA LEU A 8 29.30 13.77 -55.23
C LEU A 8 28.01 14.40 -54.70
N ILE A 9 27.05 13.53 -54.35
CA ILE A 9 25.89 13.92 -53.57
C ILE A 9 26.22 13.65 -52.09
N GLY A 10 26.54 14.71 -51.35
CA GLY A 10 26.68 14.66 -49.90
C GLY A 10 25.34 14.53 -49.21
N VAL A 11 25.06 13.37 -48.65
CA VAL A 11 23.92 13.17 -47.74
C VAL A 11 24.34 13.69 -46.35
N ALA A 12 23.89 14.90 -46.02
CA ALA A 12 23.97 15.43 -44.65
C ALA A 12 22.89 14.73 -43.79
N CYS A 13 23.27 13.71 -43.04
CA CYS A 13 22.45 13.17 -41.95
C CYS A 13 22.29 14.21 -40.85
N LEU A 14 21.19 14.93 -40.87
CA LEU A 14 20.69 15.73 -39.76
C LEU A 14 20.26 14.77 -38.65
N LEU A 15 21.17 14.45 -37.73
CA LEU A 15 20.86 13.90 -36.43
C LEU A 15 20.07 14.95 -35.62
N HIS A 16 18.74 14.91 -35.75
CA HIS A 16 17.88 15.54 -34.76
C HIS A 16 18.01 14.72 -33.47
N ALA A 17 18.89 15.16 -32.58
CA ALA A 17 18.84 14.80 -31.17
C ALA A 17 17.52 15.35 -30.64
N MET A 18 16.44 14.53 -30.67
CA MET A 18 15.30 14.77 -29.80
C MET A 18 15.82 14.71 -28.38
N ALA A 19 16.12 15.87 -27.80
CA ALA A 19 16.17 16.01 -26.37
C ALA A 19 14.78 15.62 -25.86
N ALA A 20 14.63 14.35 -25.45
CA ALA A 20 13.50 13.93 -24.66
C ALA A 20 13.56 14.77 -23.41
N SER A 21 12.76 15.85 -23.36
CA SER A 21 12.46 16.56 -22.14
C SER A 21 11.86 15.51 -21.22
N ALA A 22 12.66 15.01 -20.28
CA ALA A 22 12.17 14.13 -19.22
C ALA A 22 11.14 14.94 -18.43
N THR A 23 9.87 14.83 -18.84
CA THR A 23 8.76 15.32 -18.06
C THR A 23 8.86 14.64 -16.70
N THR A 24 8.97 15.40 -15.63
CA THR A 24 8.93 14.86 -14.28
C THR A 24 7.69 13.96 -14.18
N PRO A 25 7.83 12.68 -13.80
CA PRO A 25 6.69 11.79 -13.72
C PRO A 25 5.64 12.38 -12.79
N SER A 26 4.39 12.31 -13.19
CA SER A 26 3.30 12.75 -12.33
C SER A 26 3.24 11.85 -11.08
N LEU A 27 2.72 12.36 -9.98
CA LEU A 27 2.53 11.57 -8.76
C LEU A 27 1.73 10.28 -9.05
N ARG A 28 0.77 10.37 -9.95
CA ARG A 28 0.00 9.24 -10.46
C ARG A 28 0.90 8.17 -11.11
N ASP A 29 1.75 8.59 -12.03
CA ASP A 29 2.65 7.65 -12.74
C ASP A 29 3.61 6.98 -11.78
N ALA A 30 4.11 7.72 -10.77
CA ALA A 30 4.97 7.18 -9.73
C ALA A 30 4.27 6.08 -8.90
N ILE A 31 2.99 6.28 -8.53
CA ILE A 31 2.22 5.29 -7.77
C ILE A 31 1.84 4.08 -8.64
N HIS A 32 1.50 4.28 -9.91
CA HIS A 32 1.27 3.16 -10.81
C HIS A 32 2.53 2.31 -11.00
N SER A 33 3.70 2.95 -11.19
CA SER A 33 4.99 2.26 -11.23
C SER A 33 5.30 1.51 -9.93
N LEU A 34 5.00 2.12 -8.78
CA LEU A 34 5.12 1.49 -7.47
C LEU A 34 4.29 0.19 -7.39
N TRP A 35 3.03 0.22 -7.83
CA TRP A 35 2.17 -0.98 -7.80
C TRP A 35 2.68 -2.11 -8.70
N ASP A 36 3.39 -1.78 -9.77
CA ASP A 36 3.97 -2.78 -10.66
C ASP A 36 5.33 -3.33 -10.17
N SER A 37 6.11 -2.54 -9.43
CA SER A 37 7.45 -2.91 -8.97
C SER A 37 7.50 -3.41 -7.51
N ASN A 38 6.56 -2.98 -6.66
CA ASN A 38 6.61 -3.29 -5.23
C ASN A 38 6.38 -4.78 -4.94
N PRO A 39 7.30 -5.46 -4.21
CA PRO A 39 7.22 -6.90 -3.95
C PRO A 39 5.96 -7.33 -3.19
N GLU A 40 5.44 -6.51 -2.24
CA GLU A 40 4.22 -6.83 -1.50
C GLU A 40 2.99 -6.85 -2.43
N VAL A 41 2.92 -5.91 -3.38
CA VAL A 41 1.83 -5.85 -4.37
C VAL A 41 1.95 -7.02 -5.36
N GLN A 42 3.17 -7.38 -5.77
CA GLN A 42 3.41 -8.54 -6.64
C GLN A 42 3.02 -9.85 -5.94
N ALA A 43 3.37 -10.02 -4.66
CA ALA A 43 2.97 -11.17 -3.86
C ALA A 43 1.44 -11.26 -3.76
N ALA A 44 0.76 -10.17 -3.43
CA ALA A 44 -0.70 -10.14 -3.34
C ALA A 44 -1.38 -10.38 -4.71
N ARG A 45 -0.76 -9.93 -5.82
CA ARG A 45 -1.23 -10.25 -7.18
C ARG A 45 -1.12 -11.75 -7.48
N ALA A 46 -0.04 -12.39 -7.03
CA ALA A 46 0.14 -13.83 -7.15
C ALA A 46 -0.87 -14.61 -6.28
N ASP A 47 -1.14 -14.15 -5.06
CA ASP A 47 -2.17 -14.72 -4.17
C ASP A 47 -3.57 -14.62 -4.79
N LEU A 48 -3.90 -13.48 -5.42
CA LEU A 48 -5.14 -13.33 -6.18
C LEU A 48 -5.19 -14.29 -7.37
N GLY A 49 -4.06 -14.52 -8.05
CA GLY A 49 -3.92 -15.52 -9.10
C GLY A 49 -4.21 -16.93 -8.58
N ALA A 50 -3.67 -17.27 -7.40
CA ALA A 50 -3.93 -18.55 -6.72
C ALA A 50 -5.41 -18.67 -6.31
N ALA A 51 -6.05 -17.60 -5.81
CA ALA A 51 -7.47 -17.61 -5.47
C ALA A 51 -8.35 -17.86 -6.71
N ARG A 52 -8.02 -17.24 -7.86
CA ARG A 52 -8.70 -17.52 -9.14
C ARG A 52 -8.56 -18.99 -9.57
N ALA A 53 -7.38 -19.57 -9.39
CA ALA A 53 -7.15 -20.97 -9.71
C ALA A 53 -7.95 -21.90 -8.77
N ARG A 54 -8.00 -21.58 -7.46
CA ARG A 54 -8.81 -22.34 -6.48
C ARG A 54 -10.30 -22.26 -6.78
N ALA A 55 -10.82 -21.09 -7.16
CA ALA A 55 -12.21 -20.93 -7.56
C ALA A 55 -12.55 -21.80 -8.79
N ARG A 56 -11.67 -21.85 -9.80
CA ARG A 56 -11.81 -22.76 -10.94
C ARG A 56 -11.74 -24.25 -10.54
N ALA A 57 -10.84 -24.58 -9.61
CA ALA A 57 -10.73 -25.95 -9.10
C ALA A 57 -11.97 -26.37 -8.29
N ALA A 58 -12.59 -25.45 -7.55
CA ALA A 58 -13.82 -25.68 -6.83
C ALA A 58 -15.01 -26.00 -7.75
N ASP A 59 -15.00 -25.51 -8.98
CA ASP A 59 -16.02 -25.78 -10.00
C ASP A 59 -15.80 -27.10 -10.77
N GLN A 60 -14.67 -27.78 -10.58
CA GLN A 60 -14.46 -29.07 -11.20
C GLN A 60 -15.34 -30.17 -10.57
N PRO A 61 -15.69 -31.24 -11.34
CA PRO A 61 -16.38 -32.38 -10.79
C PRO A 61 -15.66 -32.95 -9.55
N LEU A 62 -16.43 -33.35 -8.55
CA LEU A 62 -15.88 -33.91 -7.30
C LEU A 62 -15.22 -35.28 -7.51
N TYR A 63 -15.78 -36.10 -8.41
CA TYR A 63 -15.41 -37.46 -8.60
C TYR A 63 -15.05 -37.72 -10.06
N ASN A 64 -13.97 -38.47 -10.26
CA ASN A 64 -13.63 -39.04 -11.54
C ASN A 64 -14.16 -40.48 -11.62
N PRO A 65 -14.55 -40.97 -12.82
CA PRO A 65 -14.84 -42.40 -12.99
C PRO A 65 -13.59 -43.23 -12.66
N SER A 66 -13.78 -44.33 -12.00
CA SER A 66 -12.74 -45.32 -11.71
C SER A 66 -13.01 -46.63 -12.44
N VAL A 67 -11.95 -47.30 -12.87
CA VAL A 67 -12.02 -48.64 -13.45
C VAL A 67 -11.72 -49.64 -12.36
N VAL A 68 -12.57 -50.64 -12.27
CA VAL A 68 -12.46 -51.71 -11.26
C VAL A 68 -12.18 -53.03 -11.96
N PHE A 69 -11.21 -53.78 -11.48
CA PHE A 69 -10.94 -55.14 -11.89
C PHE A 69 -11.03 -56.03 -10.67
N GLU A 70 -11.83 -57.08 -10.76
CA GLU A 70 -11.95 -58.10 -9.74
C GLU A 70 -11.54 -59.45 -10.32
N ALA A 71 -10.69 -60.18 -9.61
CA ALA A 71 -10.32 -61.52 -9.93
C ALA A 71 -10.39 -62.37 -8.65
N GLU A 72 -11.29 -63.33 -8.62
CA GLU A 72 -11.46 -64.24 -7.54
C GLU A 72 -11.14 -65.69 -8.07
N ASN A 73 -10.29 -66.38 -7.35
CA ASN A 73 -9.89 -67.78 -7.68
C ASN A 73 -10.23 -68.71 -6.49
N ALA A 74 -11.40 -69.30 -6.59
CA ALA A 74 -11.93 -70.28 -5.61
C ALA A 74 -12.59 -71.41 -6.38
N ASP A 75 -13.51 -72.20 -5.76
CA ASP A 75 -14.32 -73.16 -6.45
C ASP A 75 -15.12 -72.65 -7.62
N VAL A 76 -15.38 -71.31 -7.55
CA VAL A 76 -15.93 -70.51 -8.64
C VAL A 76 -14.91 -69.40 -8.97
N ASN A 77 -14.32 -69.42 -10.17
CA ASN A 77 -13.41 -68.42 -10.66
C ASN A 77 -14.22 -67.28 -11.29
N ARG A 78 -14.13 -66.11 -10.70
CA ARG A 78 -14.77 -64.86 -11.23
C ARG A 78 -13.71 -63.90 -11.73
N ARG A 79 -13.88 -63.38 -12.94
CA ARG A 79 -13.08 -62.31 -13.48
C ARG A 79 -14.01 -61.27 -14.08
N THR A 80 -14.06 -60.08 -13.44
CA THR A 80 -14.92 -58.98 -13.88
C THR A 80 -14.09 -57.73 -14.05
N ALA A 81 -14.49 -56.88 -15.02
CA ALA A 81 -14.01 -55.56 -15.19
C ALA A 81 -15.21 -54.61 -15.24
N GLY A 82 -15.04 -53.39 -14.74
CA GLY A 82 -16.15 -52.46 -14.70
C GLY A 82 -15.72 -51.03 -14.52
N VAL A 83 -16.70 -50.12 -14.55
CA VAL A 83 -16.54 -48.69 -14.31
C VAL A 83 -17.41 -48.33 -13.12
N SER A 84 -16.88 -47.48 -12.24
CA SER A 84 -17.65 -46.89 -11.11
C SER A 84 -17.56 -45.40 -11.09
N LEU A 85 -18.64 -44.74 -10.69
CA LEU A 85 -18.75 -43.29 -10.59
C LEU A 85 -19.58 -42.91 -9.37
N SER A 86 -19.02 -42.09 -8.50
CA SER A 86 -19.78 -41.44 -7.42
C SER A 86 -20.54 -40.23 -7.97
N LEU A 87 -21.81 -40.10 -7.56
CA LEU A 87 -22.71 -39.06 -8.05
C LEU A 87 -22.95 -38.00 -6.99
N ASP A 88 -22.65 -36.75 -7.30
CA ASP A 88 -22.99 -35.59 -6.42
C ASP A 88 -24.50 -35.31 -6.48
N VAL A 89 -25.28 -36.09 -5.70
CA VAL A 89 -26.73 -35.87 -5.61
C VAL A 89 -27.14 -34.78 -4.61
N SER A 90 -26.21 -34.34 -3.78
CA SER A 90 -26.47 -33.37 -2.72
C SER A 90 -26.02 -31.96 -3.09
N GLY A 91 -25.42 -31.75 -4.25
CA GLY A 91 -24.96 -30.45 -4.74
C GLY A 91 -23.73 -29.94 -3.99
N LYS A 92 -22.81 -30.81 -3.61
CA LYS A 92 -21.53 -30.44 -2.97
C LYS A 92 -20.66 -29.60 -3.89
N ARG A 93 -20.62 -29.93 -5.20
CA ARG A 93 -19.91 -29.16 -6.20
C ARG A 93 -20.38 -27.72 -6.19
N LYS A 94 -21.72 -27.48 -6.28
CA LYS A 94 -22.27 -26.14 -6.27
C LYS A 94 -21.87 -25.36 -5.01
N ALA A 95 -22.00 -25.98 -3.82
CA ALA A 95 -21.62 -25.32 -2.57
C ALA A 95 -20.13 -24.94 -2.53
N ARG A 96 -19.25 -25.82 -3.02
CA ARG A 96 -17.80 -25.52 -3.17
C ARG A 96 -17.53 -24.40 -4.17
N THR A 97 -18.23 -24.37 -5.30
CA THR A 97 -18.13 -23.30 -6.30
C THR A 97 -18.55 -21.97 -5.70
N ASP A 98 -19.69 -21.92 -5.00
CA ASP A 98 -20.20 -20.72 -4.36
C ASP A 98 -19.21 -20.19 -3.30
N GLN A 99 -18.62 -21.07 -2.47
CA GLN A 99 -17.58 -20.70 -1.51
C GLN A 99 -16.31 -20.22 -2.23
N GLY A 100 -15.84 -20.91 -3.25
CA GLY A 100 -14.64 -20.53 -4.00
C GLY A 100 -14.77 -19.16 -4.69
N LEU A 101 -15.97 -18.80 -5.15
CA LEU A 101 -16.26 -17.47 -5.68
C LEU A 101 -16.27 -16.39 -4.60
N ALA A 102 -16.83 -16.70 -3.41
CA ALA A 102 -16.80 -15.80 -2.26
C ALA A 102 -15.35 -15.58 -1.77
N ASP A 103 -14.54 -16.64 -1.70
CA ASP A 103 -13.10 -16.58 -1.38
C ASP A 103 -12.34 -15.71 -2.40
N LEU A 104 -12.64 -15.85 -3.69
CA LEU A 104 -12.05 -15.01 -4.73
C LEU A 104 -12.41 -13.54 -4.53
N THR A 105 -13.68 -13.24 -4.20
CA THR A 105 -14.12 -11.87 -3.93
C THR A 105 -13.40 -11.29 -2.71
N ALA A 106 -13.22 -12.08 -1.65
CA ALA A 106 -12.46 -11.67 -0.47
C ALA A 106 -10.98 -11.40 -0.79
N SER A 107 -10.37 -12.26 -1.64
CA SER A 107 -8.99 -12.07 -2.09
C SER A 107 -8.83 -10.83 -2.97
N GLN A 108 -9.81 -10.52 -3.82
CA GLN A 108 -9.81 -9.29 -4.63
C GLN A 108 -9.88 -8.06 -3.73
N ALA A 109 -10.80 -8.03 -2.77
CA ALA A 109 -10.94 -6.91 -1.84
C ALA A 109 -9.67 -6.72 -0.98
N SER A 110 -9.01 -7.82 -0.59
CA SER A 110 -7.73 -7.76 0.14
C SER A 110 -6.61 -7.19 -0.72
N TYR A 111 -6.55 -7.56 -2.00
CA TYR A 111 -5.58 -7.01 -2.95
C TYR A 111 -5.77 -5.51 -3.16
N ASP A 112 -7.01 -5.06 -3.34
CA ASP A 112 -7.32 -3.64 -3.56
C ASP A 112 -6.99 -2.81 -2.31
N LEU A 113 -7.28 -3.34 -1.12
CA LEU A 113 -6.93 -2.72 0.15
C LEU A 113 -5.41 -2.59 0.31
N LEU A 114 -4.64 -3.66 0.01
CA LEU A 114 -3.19 -3.62 0.09
C LEU A 114 -2.58 -2.59 -0.86
N ARG A 115 -3.08 -2.49 -2.11
CA ARG A 115 -2.63 -1.48 -3.06
C ARG A 115 -2.80 -0.07 -2.52
N ARG A 116 -3.96 0.22 -1.91
CA ARG A 116 -4.22 1.51 -1.26
C ARG A 116 -3.23 1.75 -0.11
N ASP A 117 -3.02 0.75 0.73
CA ASP A 117 -2.16 0.88 1.91
C ASP A 117 -0.67 1.07 1.53
N VAL A 118 -0.21 0.39 0.48
CA VAL A 118 1.14 0.60 -0.08
C VAL A 118 1.26 2.02 -0.65
N ALA A 119 0.25 2.51 -1.38
CA ALA A 119 0.25 3.88 -1.89
C ALA A 119 0.26 4.91 -0.74
N ALA A 120 -0.51 4.70 0.32
CA ALA A 120 -0.52 5.57 1.51
C ALA A 120 0.85 5.62 2.19
N ARG A 121 1.49 4.47 2.39
CA ARG A 121 2.84 4.38 2.98
C ARG A 121 3.87 5.10 2.12
N TRP A 122 3.80 4.92 0.80
CA TRP A 122 4.71 5.57 -0.14
C TRP A 122 4.53 7.08 -0.13
N LEU A 123 3.29 7.60 -0.18
CA LEU A 123 3.00 9.04 -0.13
C LEU A 123 3.52 9.69 1.15
N LYS A 124 3.35 9.03 2.28
CA LYS A 124 3.89 9.52 3.56
C LYS A 124 5.41 9.53 3.58
N ALA A 125 6.05 8.46 3.12
CA ALA A 125 7.51 8.38 3.08
C ALA A 125 8.09 9.39 2.09
N TRP A 126 7.46 9.58 0.93
CA TRP A 126 7.83 10.59 -0.06
C TRP A 126 7.75 12.01 0.51
N SER A 127 6.62 12.35 1.14
CA SER A 127 6.46 13.69 1.72
C SER A 127 7.42 13.95 2.87
N ALA A 128 7.70 12.93 3.69
CA ALA A 128 8.69 13.03 4.76
C ALA A 128 10.11 13.25 4.21
N ALA A 129 10.51 12.53 3.15
CA ALA A 129 11.82 12.69 2.52
C ALA A 129 11.99 14.09 1.88
N ALA A 130 10.97 14.54 1.14
CA ALA A 130 10.99 15.85 0.50
C ALA A 130 11.09 17.01 1.51
N LEU A 131 10.42 16.92 2.65
CA LEU A 131 10.46 17.93 3.69
C LEU A 131 11.72 17.85 4.56
N ALA A 132 12.26 16.65 4.79
CA ALA A 132 13.56 16.48 5.45
C ALA A 132 14.70 17.11 4.63
N GLU A 133 14.65 17.02 3.32
CA GLU A 133 15.59 17.72 2.42
C GLU A 133 15.52 19.26 2.62
N GLN A 134 14.32 19.84 2.66
CA GLN A 134 14.13 21.27 2.91
C GLN A 134 14.63 21.69 4.30
N GLN A 135 14.41 20.85 5.32
CA GLN A 135 14.94 21.09 6.67
C GLN A 135 16.46 21.08 6.69
N ARG A 136 17.10 20.12 6.01
CA ARG A 136 18.57 20.06 5.87
C ARG A 136 19.11 21.30 5.16
N GLU A 137 18.45 21.74 4.08
CA GLU A 137 18.85 22.98 3.38
C GLU A 137 18.78 24.22 4.28
N LEU A 138 17.72 24.31 5.09
CA LEU A 138 17.60 25.40 6.06
C LEU A 138 18.72 25.33 7.13
N GLY A 139 19.02 24.12 7.61
CA GLY A 139 20.15 23.88 8.52
C GLY A 139 21.49 24.26 7.92
N GLN A 140 21.71 23.97 6.65
CA GLN A 140 22.92 24.38 5.93
C GLN A 140 23.03 25.90 5.80
N ARG A 141 21.92 26.60 5.50
CA ARG A 141 21.88 28.08 5.49
C ARG A 141 22.20 28.63 6.89
N ARG A 142 21.71 28.01 7.97
CA ARG A 142 22.07 28.37 9.35
C ARG A 142 23.57 28.30 9.58
N VAL A 143 24.23 27.20 9.21
CA VAL A 143 25.69 27.05 9.36
C VAL A 143 26.43 28.17 8.61
N VAL A 144 26.05 28.48 7.36
CA VAL A 144 26.66 29.54 6.59
C VAL A 144 26.49 30.91 7.26
N LEU A 145 25.32 31.19 7.82
CA LEU A 145 25.07 32.45 8.56
C LEU A 145 25.94 32.52 9.83
N MET A 146 26.00 31.45 10.59
CA MET A 146 26.82 31.38 11.82
C MET A 146 28.31 31.49 11.52
N GLN A 147 28.79 30.93 10.42
CA GLN A 147 30.17 31.03 9.96
C GLN A 147 30.55 32.49 9.63
N ARG A 148 29.68 33.19 8.88
CA ARG A 148 29.85 34.60 8.60
C ARG A 148 29.86 35.47 9.88
N PHE A 149 28.94 35.14 10.78
CA PHE A 149 28.84 35.84 12.06
C PHE A 149 30.10 35.61 12.93
N ASP A 150 30.59 34.36 13.03
CA ASP A 150 31.84 34.07 13.76
C ASP A 150 33.05 34.80 13.20
N THR A 151 33.17 34.83 11.87
CA THR A 151 34.25 35.58 11.19
C THR A 151 34.18 37.06 11.52
N LEU A 152 32.99 37.65 11.48
CA LEU A 152 32.80 39.10 11.75
C LEU A 152 33.02 39.42 13.23
N ALA A 153 32.59 38.55 14.15
CA ALA A 153 32.87 38.66 15.59
C ALA A 153 34.39 38.63 15.86
N ALA A 154 35.13 37.75 15.19
CA ALA A 154 36.60 37.71 15.31
C ALA A 154 37.28 39.01 14.82
N GLN A 155 36.76 39.65 13.76
CA GLN A 155 37.25 40.94 13.26
C GLN A 155 36.94 42.07 14.27
N ARG A 156 35.73 42.11 14.84
CA ARG A 156 35.34 43.10 15.85
C ARG A 156 36.14 43.00 17.13
N LEU A 157 36.45 41.78 17.60
CA LEU A 157 37.34 41.59 18.75
C LEU A 157 38.74 42.18 18.49
N LYS A 158 39.32 42.01 17.30
CA LYS A 158 40.64 42.54 16.93
C LYS A 158 40.72 44.06 17.00
N ILE A 159 39.62 44.75 16.74
CA ILE A 159 39.55 46.24 16.80
C ILE A 159 39.03 46.73 18.14
N GLY A 160 38.73 45.84 19.09
CA GLY A 160 38.26 46.20 20.44
C GLY A 160 36.77 46.58 20.51
N ASP A 161 35.98 46.28 19.48
CA ASP A 161 34.56 46.62 19.39
C ASP A 161 33.64 45.69 20.16
N ILE A 162 34.08 44.46 20.41
CA ILE A 162 33.40 43.46 21.25
C ILE A 162 34.34 42.79 22.23
N SER A 163 33.79 42.18 23.30
CA SER A 163 34.52 41.47 24.33
C SER A 163 34.88 40.02 23.93
N SER A 164 35.86 39.42 24.61
CA SER A 164 36.23 38.02 24.40
C SER A 164 35.03 37.04 24.67
N PRO A 165 34.22 37.19 25.74
CA PRO A 165 33.02 36.36 25.94
C PRO A 165 32.00 36.46 24.78
N GLU A 166 31.82 37.64 24.18
CA GLU A 166 30.92 37.80 23.02
C GLU A 166 31.45 37.08 21.78
N ARG A 167 32.76 37.05 21.57
CA ARG A 167 33.42 36.27 20.54
C ARG A 167 33.22 34.76 20.78
N ASP A 168 33.35 34.32 22.03
CA ASP A 168 33.17 32.90 22.39
C ASP A 168 31.72 32.45 22.15
N LEU A 169 30.72 33.28 22.41
CA LEU A 169 29.33 33.03 22.08
C LEU A 169 29.11 32.81 20.57
N ALA A 170 29.80 33.55 19.70
CA ALA A 170 29.72 33.34 18.25
C ALA A 170 30.26 31.95 17.84
N GLY A 171 31.38 31.53 18.41
CA GLY A 171 31.97 30.22 18.19
C GLY A 171 31.05 29.06 18.67
N LEU A 172 30.46 29.21 19.87
CA LEU A 172 29.48 28.23 20.40
C LEU A 172 28.24 28.14 19.51
N ALA A 173 27.71 29.26 19.00
CA ALA A 173 26.56 29.28 18.09
C ALA A 173 26.85 28.56 16.75
N LEU A 174 28.08 28.72 16.24
CA LEU A 174 28.51 27.97 15.05
C LEU A 174 28.59 26.47 15.34
N GLY A 175 29.18 26.07 16.49
CA GLY A 175 29.23 24.66 16.91
C GLY A 175 27.84 24.05 17.04
N GLU A 176 26.89 24.75 17.68
CA GLU A 176 25.50 24.30 17.79
C GLU A 176 24.83 24.12 16.41
N ALA A 177 25.04 25.08 15.50
CA ALA A 177 24.50 25.00 14.14
C ALA A 177 25.06 23.79 13.37
N GLN A 178 26.33 23.44 13.53
CA GLN A 178 26.95 22.28 12.90
C GLN A 178 26.38 20.96 13.46
N ILE A 179 26.19 20.86 14.78
CA ILE A 179 25.57 19.68 15.43
C ILE A 179 24.15 19.50 14.91
N GLN A 180 23.37 20.58 14.84
CA GLN A 180 22.00 20.53 14.34
C GLN A 180 21.96 20.12 12.87
N LEU A 181 22.86 20.62 12.02
CA LEU A 181 22.95 20.21 10.62
C LEU A 181 23.24 18.70 10.50
N ALA A 182 24.15 18.16 11.31
CA ALA A 182 24.43 16.73 11.32
C ALA A 182 23.18 15.89 11.66
N THR A 183 22.37 16.34 12.63
CA THR A 183 21.08 15.70 12.96
C THR A 183 20.09 15.77 11.79
N LEU A 184 19.97 16.91 11.12
CA LEU A 184 19.07 17.06 9.96
C LEU A 184 19.53 16.21 8.77
N GLN A 185 20.84 16.06 8.55
CA GLN A 185 21.39 15.15 7.53
C GLN A 185 21.08 13.69 7.83
N ALA A 186 21.20 13.28 9.11
CA ALA A 186 20.83 11.92 9.53
C ALA A 186 19.33 11.64 9.33
N ASN A 187 18.47 12.61 9.66
CA ASN A 187 17.02 12.51 9.46
C ASN A 187 16.66 12.42 7.96
N GLU A 188 17.28 13.23 7.11
CA GLU A 188 17.10 13.16 5.65
C GLU A 188 17.51 11.78 5.11
N ALA A 189 18.70 11.29 5.50
CA ALA A 189 19.17 9.98 5.07
C ALA A 189 18.20 8.85 5.49
N SER A 190 17.68 8.91 6.72
CA SER A 190 16.69 7.95 7.22
C SER A 190 15.37 8.03 6.47
N ALA A 191 14.82 9.23 6.27
CA ALA A 191 13.57 9.43 5.53
C ALA A 191 13.69 8.98 4.07
N ARG A 192 14.81 9.30 3.42
CA ARG A 192 15.11 8.86 2.05
C ARG A 192 15.25 7.34 1.95
N ALA A 193 15.93 6.70 2.90
CA ALA A 193 16.05 5.26 2.94
C ALA A 193 14.69 4.57 3.12
N ALA A 194 13.83 5.08 4.01
CA ALA A 194 12.47 4.59 4.21
C ALA A 194 11.60 4.71 2.94
N TRP A 195 11.74 5.81 2.20
CA TRP A 195 11.05 6.00 0.92
C TRP A 195 11.57 5.06 -0.16
N LEU A 196 12.89 4.94 -0.31
CA LEU A 196 13.53 4.05 -1.30
C LEU A 196 13.21 2.57 -1.04
N ALA A 197 13.06 2.16 0.21
CA ALA A 197 12.69 0.79 0.57
C ALA A 197 11.32 0.35 0.01
N LEU A 198 10.42 1.29 -0.30
CA LEU A 198 9.12 1.02 -0.88
C LEU A 198 9.13 0.94 -2.41
N LEU A 199 10.15 1.52 -3.07
CA LEU A 199 10.20 1.60 -4.53
C LEU A 199 10.64 0.30 -5.22
N GLY A 200 11.23 -0.64 -4.49
CA GLY A 200 11.90 -1.80 -5.09
C GLY A 200 13.15 -1.37 -5.86
N GLU A 201 13.38 -1.96 -7.03
CA GLU A 201 14.60 -1.74 -7.83
C GLU A 201 14.56 -0.49 -8.75
N THR A 202 13.42 0.19 -8.88
CA THR A 202 13.25 1.26 -9.86
C THR A 202 13.54 2.62 -9.23
N PRO A 203 14.61 3.34 -9.61
CA PRO A 203 14.85 4.70 -9.15
C PRO A 203 13.82 5.64 -9.79
N THR A 204 12.84 6.08 -9.02
CA THR A 204 11.91 7.12 -9.45
C THR A 204 12.54 8.48 -9.12
N GLN A 205 12.54 9.41 -10.08
CA GLN A 205 12.94 10.78 -9.80
C GLN A 205 12.00 11.36 -8.73
N PRO A 206 12.53 12.10 -7.73
CA PRO A 206 11.69 12.67 -6.70
C PRO A 206 10.72 13.68 -7.33
N VAL A 207 9.43 13.46 -7.12
CA VAL A 207 8.40 14.45 -7.45
C VAL A 207 8.48 15.55 -6.39
N ALA A 208 8.54 16.80 -6.80
CA ALA A 208 8.58 17.92 -5.86
C ALA A 208 7.26 18.00 -5.08
N ILE A 209 7.35 18.22 -3.78
CA ILE A 209 6.15 18.46 -2.97
C ILE A 209 5.64 19.89 -3.25
N GLU A 210 4.33 20.03 -3.37
CA GLU A 210 3.72 21.34 -3.56
C GLU A 210 3.99 22.23 -2.35
N LYS A 211 4.29 23.51 -2.64
CA LYS A 211 4.52 24.51 -1.60
C LYS A 211 3.23 24.86 -0.82
N ASN A 212 2.09 24.68 -1.46
CA ASN A 212 0.79 24.94 -0.86
C ASN A 212 0.37 23.78 0.05
N LEU A 213 -0.37 24.11 1.09
CA LEU A 213 -0.98 23.10 1.95
C LEU A 213 -2.07 22.34 1.18
N PRO A 214 -2.31 21.08 1.53
CA PRO A 214 -3.43 20.31 0.97
C PRO A 214 -4.78 21.03 1.21
N PRO A 215 -5.84 20.73 0.40
CA PRO A 215 -7.15 21.37 0.51
C PRO A 215 -7.80 21.11 1.88
N ALA A 216 -8.83 21.91 2.24
CA ALA A 216 -9.58 21.67 3.47
C ALA A 216 -10.28 20.30 3.45
N SER A 217 -10.47 19.67 4.61
CA SER A 217 -11.20 18.39 4.73
C SER A 217 -12.60 18.46 4.15
N ALA A 218 -13.28 19.60 4.29
CA ALA A 218 -14.61 19.86 3.73
C ALA A 218 -14.67 19.79 2.18
N ALA A 219 -13.52 19.83 1.49
CA ALA A 219 -13.48 19.66 0.04
C ALA A 219 -13.55 18.17 -0.39
N VAL A 220 -13.53 17.24 0.56
CA VAL A 220 -13.55 15.80 0.30
C VAL A 220 -14.80 15.19 0.96
N THR A 221 -15.68 14.63 0.15
CA THR A 221 -16.82 13.83 0.65
C THR A 221 -16.36 12.41 0.91
N PRO A 222 -16.34 11.93 2.18
CA PRO A 222 -15.96 10.56 2.48
C PRO A 222 -16.89 9.55 1.79
N LEU A 223 -16.35 8.42 1.32
CA LEU A 223 -17.18 7.34 0.80
C LEU A 223 -18.19 6.88 1.87
N PRO A 224 -19.39 6.49 1.47
CA PRO A 224 -20.35 5.80 2.35
C PRO A 224 -19.66 4.60 3.03
N LEU A 225 -20.04 4.35 4.29
CA LEU A 225 -19.37 3.34 5.12
C LEU A 225 -19.33 1.95 4.45
N ASP A 226 -20.40 1.58 3.75
CA ASP A 226 -20.55 0.31 3.06
C ASP A 226 -19.68 0.16 1.81
N ARG A 227 -19.19 1.26 1.22
CA ARG A 227 -18.29 1.29 0.07
C ARG A 227 -16.81 1.40 0.43
N ARG A 228 -16.49 1.46 1.74
CA ARG A 228 -15.10 1.55 2.18
C ARG A 228 -14.33 0.26 1.96
N PRO A 229 -13.09 0.32 1.42
CA PRO A 229 -12.30 -0.87 1.13
C PRO A 229 -12.17 -1.84 2.30
N GLU A 230 -11.98 -1.31 3.52
CA GLU A 230 -11.87 -2.10 4.74
C GLU A 230 -13.13 -2.89 5.07
N LEU A 231 -14.30 -2.33 4.78
CA LEU A 231 -15.58 -3.01 5.01
C LEU A 231 -15.92 -3.95 3.88
N LEU A 232 -15.57 -3.63 2.63
CA LEU A 232 -15.72 -4.54 1.51
C LEU A 232 -14.94 -5.83 1.74
N GLN A 233 -13.70 -5.73 2.24
CA GLN A 233 -12.87 -6.88 2.56
C GLN A 233 -13.52 -7.78 3.62
N VAL A 234 -13.88 -7.24 4.78
CA VAL A 234 -14.42 -8.07 5.88
C VAL A 234 -15.81 -8.61 5.57
N ARG A 235 -16.63 -7.91 4.77
CA ARG A 235 -17.91 -8.43 4.28
C ARG A 235 -17.73 -9.56 3.28
N ALA A 236 -16.74 -9.47 2.41
CA ALA A 236 -16.42 -10.56 1.49
C ALA A 236 -15.92 -11.80 2.26
N MET A 237 -15.12 -11.61 3.32
CA MET A 237 -14.72 -12.69 4.23
C MET A 237 -15.92 -13.30 4.98
N GLN A 238 -16.87 -12.48 5.41
CA GLN A 238 -18.12 -12.94 6.03
C GLN A 238 -18.92 -13.81 5.04
N ALA A 239 -19.11 -13.36 3.81
CA ALA A 239 -19.81 -14.10 2.77
C ALA A 239 -19.15 -15.46 2.47
N SER A 240 -17.81 -15.51 2.47
CA SER A 240 -17.05 -16.75 2.33
C SER A 240 -17.32 -17.71 3.50
N ALA A 241 -17.28 -17.23 4.74
CA ALA A 241 -17.55 -18.02 5.93
C ALA A 241 -19.02 -18.54 5.94
N GLU A 242 -19.98 -17.73 5.53
CA GLU A 242 -21.39 -18.14 5.37
C GLU A 242 -21.56 -19.21 4.29
N ALA A 243 -20.86 -19.10 3.16
CA ALA A 243 -20.83 -20.13 2.13
C ALA A 243 -20.22 -21.44 2.65
N GLY A 244 -19.23 -21.36 3.53
CA GLY A 244 -18.63 -22.50 4.22
C GLY A 244 -19.64 -23.34 5.02
N ILE A 245 -20.67 -22.72 5.60
CA ILE A 245 -21.77 -23.44 6.28
C ILE A 245 -22.48 -24.36 5.27
N GLN A 246 -22.75 -23.88 4.06
CA GLN A 246 -23.41 -24.67 3.02
C GLN A 246 -22.53 -25.84 2.58
N VAL A 247 -21.23 -25.63 2.47
CA VAL A 247 -20.28 -26.72 2.16
C VAL A 247 -20.33 -27.80 3.24
N ALA A 248 -20.25 -27.43 4.52
CA ALA A 248 -20.32 -28.37 5.64
C ALA A 248 -21.67 -29.13 5.68
N GLN A 249 -22.79 -28.43 5.44
CA GLN A 249 -24.12 -29.02 5.40
C GLN A 249 -24.28 -30.01 4.25
N ARG A 250 -23.73 -29.70 3.06
CA ARG A 250 -23.80 -30.63 1.90
C ARG A 250 -22.81 -31.79 2.06
N ALA A 251 -21.63 -31.54 2.64
CA ALA A 251 -20.63 -32.59 2.90
C ALA A 251 -21.19 -33.72 3.79
N ARG A 252 -22.07 -33.41 4.72
CA ARG A 252 -22.75 -34.38 5.60
C ARG A 252 -23.56 -35.43 4.83
N ARG A 253 -24.09 -35.08 3.65
CA ARG A 253 -24.94 -35.99 2.87
C ARG A 253 -24.08 -36.96 2.09
N PRO A 254 -24.34 -38.28 2.16
CA PRO A 254 -23.58 -39.29 1.41
C PRO A 254 -23.88 -39.18 -0.10
N ASP A 255 -22.88 -39.48 -0.90
CA ASP A 255 -23.01 -39.60 -2.35
C ASP A 255 -23.03 -41.06 -2.75
N PRO A 256 -24.04 -41.52 -3.53
CA PRO A 256 -24.09 -42.89 -4.01
C PRO A 256 -23.01 -43.12 -5.08
N THR A 257 -22.39 -44.27 -5.05
CA THR A 257 -21.50 -44.76 -6.09
C THR A 257 -22.23 -45.82 -6.92
N LEU A 258 -22.35 -45.58 -8.21
CA LEU A 258 -22.90 -46.49 -9.20
C LEU A 258 -21.74 -47.23 -9.89
N SER A 259 -21.82 -48.56 -9.94
CA SER A 259 -20.86 -49.39 -10.64
C SER A 259 -21.55 -50.28 -11.66
N LEU A 260 -20.93 -50.40 -12.84
CA LEU A 260 -21.32 -51.36 -13.88
C LEU A 260 -20.12 -52.26 -14.13
N THR A 261 -20.35 -53.58 -13.95
CA THR A 261 -19.32 -54.61 -14.13
C THR A 261 -19.76 -55.65 -15.15
N GLY A 262 -18.81 -56.19 -15.89
CA GLY A 262 -19.04 -57.29 -16.80
C GLY A 262 -17.86 -58.27 -16.80
N GLY A 263 -18.12 -59.55 -17.02
CA GLY A 263 -17.05 -60.53 -16.98
C GLY A 263 -17.49 -61.96 -17.20
N GLN A 264 -16.70 -62.89 -16.69
CA GLN A 264 -16.91 -64.33 -16.81
C GLN A 264 -16.83 -64.94 -15.43
N VAL A 265 -17.71 -65.96 -15.22
CA VAL A 265 -17.74 -66.82 -14.02
C VAL A 265 -17.58 -68.24 -14.47
N ARG A 266 -16.54 -68.93 -13.99
CA ARG A 266 -16.29 -70.34 -14.28
C ARG A 266 -16.55 -71.15 -13.02
N ALA A 267 -17.54 -72.05 -13.12
CA ALA A 267 -17.85 -73.05 -12.09
C ALA A 267 -17.66 -74.42 -12.69
N GLY A 268 -16.53 -75.08 -12.37
CA GLY A 268 -16.17 -76.35 -13.01
C GLY A 268 -16.05 -76.24 -14.53
N PRO A 269 -16.81 -77.03 -15.32
CA PRO A 269 -16.81 -77.01 -16.79
C PRO A 269 -17.65 -75.86 -17.40
N MET A 270 -18.49 -75.18 -16.60
CA MET A 270 -19.36 -74.14 -17.07
C MET A 270 -18.64 -72.75 -17.05
N ASN A 271 -18.81 -71.97 -18.12
CA ASN A 271 -18.27 -70.67 -18.23
C ASN A 271 -19.39 -69.72 -18.68
N ASP A 272 -19.88 -68.90 -17.71
CA ASP A 272 -20.99 -67.98 -17.94
C ASP A 272 -20.50 -66.49 -18.04
N ARG A 273 -21.16 -65.71 -18.88
CA ARG A 273 -20.98 -64.29 -18.93
C ARG A 273 -21.89 -63.58 -17.92
N VAL A 274 -21.33 -62.67 -17.13
CA VAL A 274 -22.10 -61.96 -16.13
C VAL A 274 -22.01 -60.46 -16.38
N ILE A 275 -23.14 -59.76 -16.18
CA ILE A 275 -23.22 -58.31 -16.11
C ILE A 275 -23.81 -57.95 -14.74
N GLY A 276 -23.18 -57.10 -14.00
CA GLY A 276 -23.60 -56.63 -12.69
C GLY A 276 -23.75 -55.15 -12.61
N ILE A 277 -24.79 -54.69 -11.94
CA ILE A 277 -24.97 -53.28 -11.54
C ILE A 277 -24.98 -53.26 -10.03
N SER A 278 -24.18 -52.35 -9.42
CA SER A 278 -24.20 -52.18 -7.96
C SER A 278 -24.29 -50.69 -7.61
N VAL A 279 -24.98 -50.44 -6.49
CA VAL A 279 -25.07 -49.09 -5.88
C VAL A 279 -24.56 -49.22 -4.45
N SER A 280 -23.56 -48.41 -4.12
CA SER A 280 -23.00 -48.29 -2.76
C SER A 280 -23.30 -46.94 -2.18
N ILE A 281 -23.87 -46.86 -0.99
CA ILE A 281 -24.19 -45.63 -0.28
C ILE A 281 -23.51 -45.67 1.10
N PRO A 282 -22.52 -44.79 1.37
CA PRO A 282 -21.90 -44.72 2.70
C PRO A 282 -22.92 -44.21 3.73
N LEU A 283 -23.00 -44.84 4.89
CA LEU A 283 -23.91 -44.45 5.97
C LEU A 283 -23.14 -43.66 7.03
N PRO A 284 -23.49 -42.39 7.27
CA PRO A 284 -22.81 -41.50 8.25
C PRO A 284 -23.27 -41.81 9.68
N ILE A 285 -23.00 -43.05 10.18
CA ILE A 285 -23.44 -43.49 11.50
C ILE A 285 -22.49 -43.00 12.59
N LEU A 286 -21.17 -43.10 12.36
CA LEU A 286 -20.13 -42.73 13.33
C LEU A 286 -19.82 -41.26 13.29
N ASN A 287 -19.58 -40.69 12.12
CA ASN A 287 -19.43 -39.27 11.91
C ASN A 287 -20.68 -38.71 11.21
N THR A 288 -21.47 -37.95 11.94
CA THR A 288 -22.69 -37.34 11.43
C THR A 288 -22.48 -35.97 10.78
N GLY A 289 -21.24 -35.46 10.75
CA GLY A 289 -20.89 -34.13 10.21
C GLY A 289 -21.48 -32.96 10.98
N ARG A 290 -21.97 -33.16 12.22
CA ARG A 290 -22.55 -32.07 13.03
C ARG A 290 -21.50 -31.14 13.55
N ALA A 291 -20.36 -31.65 14.03
CA ALA A 291 -19.28 -30.87 14.56
C ALA A 291 -18.69 -29.93 13.51
N GLU A 292 -18.58 -30.39 12.26
CA GLU A 292 -18.10 -29.58 11.12
C GLU A 292 -19.07 -28.41 10.79
N ILE A 293 -20.39 -28.69 10.88
CA ILE A 293 -21.40 -27.64 10.69
C ILE A 293 -21.32 -26.61 11.83
N ASP A 294 -21.19 -27.06 13.06
CA ASP A 294 -21.12 -26.19 14.23
C ASP A 294 -19.83 -25.35 14.20
N ALA A 295 -18.70 -25.92 13.76
CA ALA A 295 -17.45 -25.17 13.52
C ALA A 295 -17.64 -24.09 12.43
N ALA A 296 -18.28 -24.44 11.29
CA ALA A 296 -18.53 -23.49 10.22
C ALA A 296 -19.48 -22.36 10.66
N ARG A 297 -20.49 -22.65 11.49
CA ARG A 297 -21.36 -21.61 12.08
C ARG A 297 -20.60 -20.70 13.00
N ALA A 298 -19.76 -21.24 13.90
CA ALA A 298 -18.95 -20.43 14.79
C ALA A 298 -17.98 -19.51 14.01
N GLN A 299 -17.43 -20.00 12.88
CA GLN A 299 -16.61 -19.16 11.99
C GLN A 299 -17.40 -18.02 11.35
N ALA A 300 -18.62 -18.28 10.89
CA ALA A 300 -19.50 -17.25 10.32
C ALA A 300 -19.93 -16.21 11.39
N ASP A 301 -20.22 -16.66 12.62
CA ASP A 301 -20.52 -15.77 13.74
C ASP A 301 -19.32 -14.89 14.09
N ALA A 302 -18.11 -15.47 14.10
CA ALA A 302 -16.86 -14.71 14.30
C ALA A 302 -16.63 -13.68 13.18
N ALA A 303 -16.85 -14.04 11.91
CA ALA A 303 -16.76 -13.12 10.78
C ALA A 303 -17.79 -11.98 10.87
N THR A 304 -19.04 -12.28 11.29
CA THR A 304 -20.08 -11.30 11.54
C THR A 304 -19.70 -10.31 12.65
N ALA A 305 -19.11 -10.81 13.75
CA ALA A 305 -18.58 -9.97 14.81
C ALA A 305 -17.42 -9.10 14.30
N GLY A 306 -16.55 -9.66 13.45
CA GLY A 306 -15.46 -8.96 12.78
C GLY A 306 -15.92 -7.79 11.92
N VAL A 307 -17.02 -7.95 11.16
CA VAL A 307 -17.63 -6.85 10.39
C VAL A 307 -18.08 -5.73 11.31
N ARG A 308 -18.75 -6.04 12.42
CA ARG A 308 -19.19 -5.02 13.40
C ARG A 308 -18.00 -4.28 14.02
N ALA A 309 -16.97 -5.02 14.43
CA ALA A 309 -15.75 -4.42 14.97
C ALA A 309 -15.08 -3.49 13.96
N ARG A 310 -14.95 -3.91 12.70
CA ARG A 310 -14.38 -3.07 11.63
C ARG A 310 -15.23 -1.84 11.36
N GLN A 311 -16.58 -1.92 11.41
CA GLN A 311 -17.46 -0.76 11.25
C GLN A 311 -17.17 0.32 12.30
N TRP A 312 -17.03 -0.06 13.58
CA TRP A 312 -16.69 0.88 14.65
C TRP A 312 -15.29 1.48 14.46
N ALA A 313 -14.30 0.63 14.17
CA ALA A 313 -12.91 1.08 13.93
C ALA A 313 -12.84 2.05 12.75
N THR A 314 -13.52 1.77 11.63
CA THR A 314 -13.51 2.64 10.45
C THR A 314 -14.19 3.99 10.72
N ARG A 315 -15.25 4.03 11.51
CA ARG A 315 -15.90 5.30 11.92
C ARG A 315 -14.96 6.12 12.81
N ALA A 316 -14.37 5.48 13.82
CA ALA A 316 -13.45 6.13 14.74
C ALA A 316 -12.21 6.68 14.01
N SER A 317 -11.61 5.88 13.12
CA SER A 317 -10.46 6.29 12.32
C SER A 317 -10.76 7.48 11.42
N LEU A 318 -11.94 7.56 10.80
CA LEU A 318 -12.34 8.73 10.02
C LEU A 318 -12.43 9.98 10.90
N GLN A 319 -13.12 9.90 12.04
CA GLN A 319 -13.28 11.04 12.94
C GLN A 319 -11.95 11.53 13.49
N GLU A 320 -11.08 10.60 13.91
CA GLU A 320 -9.74 10.90 14.40
C GLU A 320 -8.89 11.57 13.31
N SER A 321 -8.78 10.95 12.14
CA SER A 321 -7.94 11.46 11.05
C SER A 321 -8.41 12.81 10.53
N GLN A 322 -9.72 13.03 10.44
CA GLN A 322 -10.30 14.32 10.06
C GLN A 322 -9.97 15.40 11.10
N ALA A 323 -10.25 15.15 12.38
CA ALA A 323 -10.00 16.11 13.45
C ALA A 323 -8.52 16.47 13.56
N ARG A 324 -7.63 15.46 13.45
CA ARG A 324 -6.18 15.65 13.45
C ARG A 324 -5.73 16.50 12.24
N TYR A 325 -6.22 16.17 11.05
CA TYR A 325 -5.89 16.94 9.85
C TYR A 325 -6.34 18.40 9.95
N ASP A 326 -7.58 18.64 10.36
CA ASP A 326 -8.13 20.00 10.50
C ASP A 326 -7.36 20.83 11.52
N ALA A 327 -7.01 20.23 12.66
CA ALA A 327 -6.21 20.90 13.70
C ALA A 327 -4.82 21.31 13.18
N LEU A 328 -4.10 20.39 12.54
CA LEU A 328 -2.76 20.63 12.00
C LEU A 328 -2.80 21.65 10.85
N ARG A 329 -3.77 21.52 9.95
CA ARG A 329 -3.94 22.43 8.83
C ARG A 329 -4.28 23.86 9.28
N ASN A 330 -5.17 24.00 10.26
CA ASN A 330 -5.53 25.31 10.84
C ASN A 330 -4.32 25.96 11.49
N ALA A 331 -3.52 25.20 12.24
CA ALA A 331 -2.26 25.70 12.83
C ALA A 331 -1.28 26.16 11.74
N ALA A 332 -1.11 25.38 10.67
CA ALA A 332 -0.22 25.72 9.56
C ALA A 332 -0.71 26.96 8.78
N ASN A 333 -2.02 27.10 8.55
CA ASN A 333 -2.60 28.28 7.92
C ASN A 333 -2.41 29.55 8.79
N ALA A 334 -2.67 29.47 10.09
CA ALA A 334 -2.48 30.58 11.02
C ALA A 334 -1.01 31.03 11.06
N PHE A 335 -0.08 30.07 11.01
CA PHE A 335 1.34 30.38 10.93
C PHE A 335 1.73 31.03 9.59
N GLY A 336 1.23 30.49 8.46
CA GLY A 336 1.56 30.96 7.10
C GLY A 336 1.05 32.39 6.81
N GLN A 337 -0.14 32.73 7.30
CA GLN A 337 -0.72 34.07 7.11
C GLN A 337 0.03 35.18 7.87
N GLY A 338 0.74 34.80 8.95
CA GLY A 338 1.33 35.80 9.82
C GLY A 338 2.80 36.13 9.60
N ARG A 339 3.65 35.21 9.13
CA ARG A 339 5.10 35.37 9.33
C ARG A 339 6.04 34.63 8.37
N ALA A 340 5.60 33.70 7.55
CA ALA A 340 6.51 32.87 6.73
C ALA A 340 7.24 33.70 5.64
N ALA A 341 6.59 34.68 5.07
CA ALA A 341 7.18 35.58 4.05
C ALA A 341 8.27 36.51 4.63
N ALA A 342 8.22 36.78 5.92
CA ALA A 342 9.11 37.76 6.58
C ALA A 342 10.43 37.14 7.09
N PHE A 343 10.70 35.83 6.92
CA PHE A 343 11.90 35.21 7.50
C PHE A 343 13.19 35.80 6.89
N ALA A 344 13.30 35.83 5.57
CA ALA A 344 14.50 36.33 4.89
C ALA A 344 14.72 37.81 5.19
N ASP A 345 13.65 38.61 5.16
CA ASP A 345 13.70 40.06 5.45
C ASP A 345 14.08 40.32 6.91
N ARG A 346 13.55 39.47 7.82
CA ARG A 346 13.90 39.57 9.25
C ARG A 346 15.36 39.26 9.51
N VAL A 347 15.90 38.20 8.91
CA VAL A 347 17.33 37.85 9.04
C VAL A 347 18.21 38.98 8.52
N ALA A 348 17.88 39.54 7.35
CA ALA A 348 18.62 40.65 6.77
C ALA A 348 18.54 41.92 7.64
N LEU A 349 17.38 42.23 8.21
CA LEU A 349 17.19 43.33 9.13
C LEU A 349 18.00 43.16 10.42
N LEU A 350 17.96 41.97 11.04
CA LEU A 350 18.73 41.67 12.24
C LEU A 350 20.24 41.82 12.00
N GLU A 351 20.74 41.35 10.87
CA GLU A 351 22.15 41.51 10.50
C GLU A 351 22.53 42.99 10.33
N LYS A 352 21.65 43.80 9.70
CA LYS A 352 21.85 45.25 9.52
C LYS A 352 21.90 46.00 10.86
N LEU A 353 20.94 45.73 11.77
CA LEU A 353 20.88 46.35 13.10
C LEU A 353 22.11 46.00 13.95
N TRP A 354 22.55 44.76 13.91
CA TRP A 354 23.74 44.31 14.63
C TRP A 354 25.02 44.97 14.07
N ARG A 355 25.14 45.07 12.73
CA ARG A 355 26.29 45.78 12.10
C ARG A 355 26.33 47.26 12.42
N ALA A 356 25.18 47.89 12.57
CA ALA A 356 25.07 49.29 12.98
C ALA A 356 25.34 49.51 14.48
N GLY A 357 25.48 48.44 15.27
CA GLY A 357 25.66 48.51 16.73
C GLY A 357 24.38 48.84 17.50
N GLU A 358 23.20 48.81 16.83
CA GLU A 358 21.90 49.09 17.45
C GLU A 358 21.39 47.95 18.32
N ILE A 359 21.83 46.69 18.07
CA ILE A 359 21.57 45.53 18.93
C ILE A 359 22.87 44.84 19.29
N GLY A 360 22.93 44.31 20.53
CA GLY A 360 24.07 43.53 21.04
C GLY A 360 24.25 42.21 20.35
N THR A 361 25.43 41.61 20.45
CA THR A 361 25.79 40.32 19.90
C THR A 361 24.86 39.20 20.43
N SER A 362 24.58 39.23 21.73
CA SER A 362 23.69 38.25 22.39
C SER A 362 22.25 38.34 21.87
N ASP A 363 21.71 39.57 21.75
CA ASP A 363 20.35 39.78 21.27
C ASP A 363 20.18 39.35 19.81
N TYR A 364 21.19 39.66 18.98
CA TYR A 364 21.21 39.19 17.58
C TYR A 364 21.15 37.67 17.49
N LEU A 365 22.00 36.94 18.25
CA LEU A 365 22.03 35.49 18.24
C LEU A 365 20.72 34.87 18.73
N VAL A 366 20.14 35.40 19.83
CA VAL A 366 18.85 34.90 20.36
C VAL A 366 17.74 35.09 19.34
N GLN A 367 17.61 36.28 18.71
CA GLN A 367 16.55 36.52 17.74
C GLN A 367 16.74 35.74 16.43
N LEU A 368 17.98 35.58 15.98
CA LEU A 368 18.30 34.76 14.80
C LEU A 368 18.01 33.30 15.04
N LYS A 369 18.45 32.75 16.18
CA LYS A 369 18.14 31.37 16.60
C LYS A 369 16.63 31.14 16.62
N GLN A 370 15.87 31.99 17.31
CA GLN A 370 14.42 31.88 17.39
C GLN A 370 13.76 31.94 16.00
N SER A 371 14.25 32.77 15.09
CA SER A 371 13.70 32.87 13.74
C SER A 371 13.93 31.56 12.95
N ILE A 372 15.12 30.96 13.03
CA ILE A 372 15.45 29.70 12.35
C ILE A 372 14.72 28.51 12.96
N ASP A 373 14.68 28.41 14.29
CA ASP A 373 13.97 27.35 14.98
C ASP A 373 12.47 27.39 14.66
N THR A 374 11.91 28.59 14.54
CA THR A 374 10.51 28.77 14.09
C THR A 374 10.31 28.31 12.65
N ALA A 375 11.26 28.58 11.74
CA ALA A 375 11.18 28.12 10.36
C ALA A 375 11.32 26.58 10.23
N LEU A 376 12.18 25.97 11.04
CA LEU A 376 12.29 24.49 11.13
C LEU A 376 11.00 23.85 11.66
N SER A 377 10.42 24.44 12.71
CA SER A 377 9.12 23.99 13.25
C SER A 377 7.98 24.12 12.24
N ALA A 378 8.02 25.13 11.37
CA ALA A 378 7.04 25.28 10.28
C ALA A 378 7.14 24.18 9.24
N LEU A 379 8.36 23.79 8.84
CA LEU A 379 8.57 22.65 7.93
C LEU A 379 8.13 21.33 8.57
N GLU A 380 8.39 21.15 9.87
CA GLU A 380 7.91 19.98 10.61
C GLU A 380 6.38 19.93 10.64
N LEU A 381 5.73 21.05 10.95
CA LEU A 381 4.26 21.15 10.92
C LEU A 381 3.72 20.86 9.51
N GLN A 382 4.36 21.36 8.46
CA GLN A 382 3.98 21.07 7.08
C GLN A 382 4.08 19.56 6.77
N SER A 383 5.13 18.88 7.27
CA SER A 383 5.27 17.42 7.15
C SER A 383 4.10 16.70 7.82
N GLN A 384 3.76 17.09 9.04
CA GLN A 384 2.64 16.51 9.77
C GLN A 384 1.30 16.75 9.08
N VAL A 385 1.09 17.91 8.46
CA VAL A 385 -0.13 18.20 7.68
C VAL A 385 -0.26 17.28 6.48
N TRP A 386 0.81 17.06 5.70
CA TRP A 386 0.79 16.15 4.56
C TRP A 386 0.56 14.69 4.98
N GLN A 387 1.19 14.23 6.04
CA GLN A 387 0.97 12.89 6.58
C GLN A 387 -0.49 12.71 7.06
N ALA A 388 -1.02 13.68 7.81
CA ALA A 388 -2.40 13.66 8.27
C ALA A 388 -3.41 13.73 7.10
N TRP A 389 -3.08 14.42 6.01
CA TRP A 389 -3.88 14.43 4.79
C TRP A 389 -4.00 13.05 4.17
N PHE A 390 -2.88 12.33 4.01
CA PHE A 390 -2.91 10.97 3.47
C PHE A 390 -3.63 9.98 4.39
N ASP A 391 -3.52 10.15 5.71
CA ASP A 391 -4.29 9.39 6.68
C ASP A 391 -5.79 9.66 6.55
N TYR A 392 -6.17 10.93 6.42
CA TYR A 392 -7.57 11.32 6.22
C TYR A 392 -8.13 10.78 4.90
N LEU A 393 -7.41 10.93 3.78
CA LEU A 393 -7.84 10.39 2.49
C LEU A 393 -8.00 8.86 2.53
N SER A 394 -7.09 8.16 3.20
CA SER A 394 -7.19 6.71 3.41
C SER A 394 -8.42 6.34 4.22
N ALA A 395 -8.65 7.01 5.35
CA ALA A 395 -9.81 6.80 6.21
C ALA A 395 -11.13 7.22 5.54
N ALA A 396 -11.11 8.24 4.67
CA ALA A 396 -12.25 8.65 3.85
C ALA A 396 -12.53 7.70 2.68
N GLY A 397 -11.61 6.79 2.36
CA GLY A 397 -11.68 5.88 1.21
C GLY A 397 -11.39 6.55 -0.13
N ARG A 398 -10.81 7.77 -0.14
CA ARG A 398 -10.63 8.60 -1.34
C ARG A 398 -9.18 8.73 -1.81
N LEU A 399 -8.25 7.98 -1.19
CA LEU A 399 -6.83 8.10 -1.52
C LEU A 399 -6.55 7.78 -3.00
N THR A 400 -7.13 6.71 -3.52
CA THR A 400 -6.94 6.30 -4.93
C THR A 400 -7.55 7.30 -5.90
N ASP A 401 -8.71 7.88 -5.56
CA ASP A 401 -9.37 8.91 -6.39
C ASP A 401 -8.51 10.18 -6.44
N TRP A 402 -7.91 10.55 -5.32
CA TRP A 402 -6.99 11.69 -5.26
C TRP A 402 -5.73 11.44 -6.09
N VAL A 403 -5.13 10.26 -6.00
CA VAL A 403 -3.96 9.86 -6.81
C VAL A 403 -4.27 9.91 -8.30
N ASP A 404 -5.45 9.43 -8.70
CA ASP A 404 -5.89 9.40 -10.10
C ASP A 404 -6.32 10.77 -10.64
N GLY A 405 -6.29 11.82 -9.80
CA GLY A 405 -6.69 13.18 -10.18
C GLY A 405 -8.19 13.35 -10.39
N ARG A 406 -9.00 12.40 -9.91
CA ARG A 406 -10.48 12.47 -9.93
C ARG A 406 -11.00 13.39 -8.84
N THR A 407 -10.50 14.63 -8.81
CA THR A 407 -10.85 15.62 -7.77
C THR A 407 -12.27 16.14 -7.88
N GLU A 408 -12.91 16.05 -9.05
CA GLU A 408 -14.32 16.42 -9.24
C GLU A 408 -15.26 15.42 -8.57
N ASP A 409 -14.89 14.14 -8.53
CA ASP A 409 -15.63 13.10 -7.82
C ASP A 409 -15.54 13.24 -6.29
N LEU A 410 -14.56 13.98 -5.79
CA LEU A 410 -14.40 14.24 -4.36
C LEU A 410 -15.47 15.20 -3.80
N ARG A 411 -16.15 15.97 -4.68
CA ARG A 411 -17.14 16.99 -4.31
C ARG A 411 -18.60 16.59 -4.59
N ASN A 412 -18.85 15.60 -5.45
CA ASN A 412 -20.15 15.41 -6.11
C ASN A 412 -20.88 14.10 -5.77
N GLU A 413 -20.56 13.39 -4.70
CA GLU A 413 -21.39 12.33 -4.13
C GLU A 413 -21.80 12.75 -2.70
#